data_129bbd122615c7ffec3c52462c3e44e5
#
_entry.id   129bbd122615c7ffec3c52462c3e44e5
#
_cell.length_a   1.000
_cell.length_b   1.000
_cell.length_c   1.000
_cell.angle_alpha   90.00
_cell.angle_beta   90.00
_cell.angle_gamma   90.00
#
_symmetry.space_group_name_H-M   'P 1'
#
loop_
_entity.id
_entity.type
_entity.pdbx_description
1 polymer ?
#
loop_
_entity_poly.entity_id
_entity_poly.type
_entity_poly.pdbx_seq_one_letter_code
_entity_poly.pdbx_strand_id
1 'polypeptide(L)'
;MYTWHILTIGHLSRNKFWGERNDTAYRAPLATSALLLGEGQVIVTDPSLPAAGMRAALLDAAGLAPEDVTLVFSTHNHLDHHVDPLCFPNARWFMPQADLTYLHEH
;
A
#
# COMPACT_ATOMS: atom_id res chain seq x y z
N MET A 1 -13.76 12.70 -12.82
CA MET A 1 -14.34 11.58 -12.04
C MET A 1 -13.25 10.56 -11.70
N TYR A 2 -13.29 10.02 -10.50
CA TYR A 2 -12.30 9.02 -10.05
C TYR A 2 -12.94 7.64 -9.98
N THR A 3 -12.15 6.62 -10.30
CA THR A 3 -12.55 5.22 -10.22
C THR A 3 -11.66 4.51 -9.21
N TRP A 4 -12.24 3.73 -8.31
CA TRP A 4 -11.53 3.00 -7.26
C TRP A 4 -11.44 1.51 -7.57
N HIS A 5 -10.28 0.92 -7.29
CA HIS A 5 -10.07 -0.53 -7.33
C HIS A 5 -9.35 -0.95 -6.06
N ILE A 6 -9.77 -2.05 -5.46
CA ILE A 6 -9.04 -2.64 -4.33
C ILE A 6 -7.95 -3.54 -4.89
N LEU A 7 -6.70 -3.25 -4.55
CA LEU A 7 -5.55 -4.06 -4.98
C LEU A 7 -5.31 -5.22 -4.04
N THR A 8 -5.41 -4.99 -2.74
CA THR A 8 -5.17 -5.98 -1.70
C THR A 8 -6.08 -5.70 -0.53
N ILE A 9 -6.66 -6.76 0.06
CA ILE A 9 -7.39 -6.63 1.32
C ILE A 9 -6.43 -7.00 2.45
N GLY A 10 -6.27 -6.07 3.40
CA GLY A 10 -5.34 -6.24 4.50
C GLY A 10 -5.82 -7.19 5.58
N HIS A 11 -4.88 -7.63 6.42
CA HIS A 11 -5.16 -8.42 7.61
C HIS A 11 -4.12 -8.15 8.68
N LEU A 12 -4.48 -8.42 9.92
CA LEU A 12 -3.59 -8.29 11.07
C LEU A 12 -2.72 -9.53 11.21
N SER A 13 -1.56 -9.40 11.88
CA SER A 13 -0.70 -10.54 12.20
C SER A 13 -1.38 -11.52 13.15
N ARG A 14 -2.30 -11.02 13.96
CA ARG A 14 -3.16 -11.85 14.83
C ARG A 14 -4.49 -11.12 15.04
N ASN A 15 -5.54 -11.87 15.28
CA ASN A 15 -6.86 -11.31 15.49
C ASN A 15 -7.57 -12.08 16.62
N LYS A 16 -7.73 -11.43 17.78
CA LYS A 16 -8.36 -12.05 18.94
C LYS A 16 -9.82 -12.45 18.72
N PHE A 17 -10.50 -11.76 17.80
CA PHE A 17 -11.90 -12.08 17.47
C PHE A 17 -12.04 -13.40 16.69
N TRP A 18 -10.91 -13.90 16.14
CA TRP A 18 -10.84 -15.20 15.49
C TRP A 18 -10.34 -16.28 16.45
N GLY A 19 -10.21 -15.97 17.74
CA GLY A 19 -9.69 -16.89 18.74
C GLY A 19 -8.17 -17.00 18.76
N GLU A 20 -7.45 -16.09 18.12
CA GLU A 20 -5.99 -16.09 18.08
C GLU A 20 -5.41 -15.46 19.34
N ARG A 21 -4.23 -15.94 19.76
CA ARG A 21 -3.57 -15.47 20.97
C ARG A 21 -3.00 -14.06 20.75
N ASN A 22 -3.06 -13.24 21.81
CA ASN A 22 -2.59 -11.86 21.75
C ASN A 22 -1.07 -11.72 21.68
N ASP A 23 -0.32 -12.76 22.06
CA ASP A 23 1.16 -12.72 22.14
C ASP A 23 1.84 -13.43 20.97
N THR A 24 1.07 -13.94 20.01
CA THR A 24 1.62 -14.73 18.91
C THR A 24 1.14 -14.17 17.57
N ALA A 25 2.10 -13.95 16.66
CA ALA A 25 1.76 -13.61 15.28
C ALA A 25 1.44 -14.89 14.50
N TYR A 26 0.27 -14.92 13.86
CA TYR A 26 -0.18 -16.07 13.06
C TYR A 26 0.14 -15.92 11.59
N ARG A 27 0.37 -14.68 11.14
CA ARG A 27 0.69 -14.35 9.74
C ARG A 27 1.40 -13.00 9.67
N ALA A 28 2.05 -12.72 8.56
CA ALA A 28 2.61 -11.39 8.34
C ALA A 28 1.47 -10.36 8.20
N PRO A 29 1.58 -9.17 8.79
CA PRO A 29 0.56 -8.15 8.62
C PRO A 29 0.55 -7.62 7.19
N LEU A 30 -0.63 -7.28 6.68
CA LEU A 30 -0.81 -6.78 5.33
C LEU A 30 -1.82 -5.63 5.35
N ALA A 31 -1.46 -4.51 4.74
CA ALA A 31 -2.37 -3.36 4.64
C ALA A 31 -3.30 -3.52 3.44
N THR A 32 -4.47 -2.91 3.52
CA THR A 32 -5.36 -2.79 2.37
C THR A 32 -4.80 -1.73 1.44
N SER A 33 -4.56 -2.08 0.19
CA SER A 33 -4.07 -1.18 -0.85
C SER A 33 -5.16 -0.92 -1.86
N ALA A 34 -5.29 0.33 -2.31
CA ALA A 34 -6.28 0.73 -3.30
C ALA A 34 -5.63 1.48 -4.45
N LEU A 35 -6.27 1.41 -5.60
CA LEU A 35 -5.91 2.15 -6.81
C LEU A 35 -7.01 3.16 -7.09
N LEU A 36 -6.63 4.41 -7.33
CA LEU A 36 -7.55 5.49 -7.66
C LEU A 36 -7.13 6.09 -9.00
N LEU A 37 -8.02 6.06 -10.00
CA LEU A 37 -7.77 6.58 -11.33
C LEU A 37 -8.66 7.78 -11.61
N GLY A 38 -8.11 8.86 -12.12
CA GLY A 38 -8.86 10.02 -12.52
C GLY A 38 -8.00 11.25 -12.70
N GLU A 39 -8.49 12.23 -13.45
CA GLU A 39 -7.83 13.52 -13.66
C GLU A 39 -6.39 13.40 -14.16
N GLY A 40 -6.09 12.37 -14.96
CA GLY A 40 -4.74 12.10 -15.45
C GLY A 40 -3.80 11.51 -14.42
N GLN A 41 -4.30 11.10 -13.25
CA GLN A 41 -3.49 10.54 -12.16
C GLN A 41 -3.75 9.05 -12.00
N VAL A 42 -2.69 8.33 -11.62
CA VAL A 42 -2.74 6.93 -11.21
C VAL A 42 -2.20 6.90 -9.79
N ILE A 43 -3.08 6.72 -8.82
CA ILE A 43 -2.75 6.85 -7.39
C ILE A 43 -2.87 5.49 -6.70
N VAL A 44 -1.81 5.09 -6.00
CA VAL A 44 -1.81 3.88 -5.17
C VAL A 44 -1.73 4.30 -3.71
N THR A 45 -2.60 3.74 -2.88
CA THR A 45 -2.59 4.00 -1.44
C THR A 45 -2.04 2.78 -0.71
N ASP A 46 -1.16 3.03 0.28
CA ASP A 46 -0.61 2.03 1.18
C ASP A 46 -0.13 0.75 0.47
N PRO A 47 0.85 0.84 -0.45
CA PRO A 47 1.31 -0.35 -1.19
C PRO A 47 1.92 -1.38 -0.25
N SER A 48 1.23 -2.50 -0.10
CA SER A 48 1.52 -3.52 0.91
C SER A 48 2.17 -4.77 0.35
N LEU A 49 2.36 -4.85 -0.96
CA LEU A 49 2.95 -6.02 -1.61
C LEU A 49 4.38 -5.71 -2.10
N PRO A 50 5.25 -6.73 -2.18
CA PRO A 50 6.52 -6.60 -2.89
C PRO A 50 6.29 -6.25 -4.37
N ALA A 51 7.35 -5.80 -5.05
CA ALA A 51 7.26 -5.31 -6.43
C ALA A 51 6.53 -6.27 -7.38
N ALA A 52 6.85 -7.57 -7.35
CA ALA A 52 6.21 -8.55 -8.23
C ALA A 52 4.72 -8.69 -7.95
N GLY A 53 4.32 -8.70 -6.67
CA GLY A 53 2.92 -8.77 -6.27
C GLY A 53 2.15 -7.51 -6.64
N MET A 54 2.77 -6.35 -6.48
CA MET A 54 2.16 -5.08 -6.84
C MET A 54 1.97 -4.98 -8.36
N ARG A 55 2.95 -5.44 -9.14
CA ARG A 55 2.84 -5.49 -10.60
C ARG A 55 1.66 -6.37 -11.04
N ALA A 56 1.53 -7.54 -10.45
CA ALA A 56 0.44 -8.47 -10.77
C ALA A 56 -0.93 -7.87 -10.40
N ALA A 57 -1.04 -7.24 -9.24
CA ALA A 57 -2.29 -6.63 -8.77
C ALA A 57 -2.74 -5.48 -9.66
N LEU A 58 -1.82 -4.61 -10.08
CA LEU A 58 -2.12 -3.50 -10.97
C LEU A 58 -2.55 -3.98 -12.36
N LEU A 59 -1.88 -4.98 -12.88
CA LEU A 59 -2.23 -5.56 -14.18
C LEU A 59 -3.63 -6.18 -14.14
N ASP A 60 -3.92 -6.95 -13.10
CA ASP A 60 -5.21 -7.61 -12.92
C ASP A 60 -6.36 -6.62 -12.73
N ALA A 61 -6.14 -5.57 -11.91
CA ALA A 61 -7.18 -4.61 -11.60
C ALA A 61 -7.48 -3.64 -12.74
N ALA A 62 -6.47 -3.17 -13.47
CA ALA A 62 -6.65 -2.07 -14.41
C ALA A 62 -5.75 -2.14 -15.66
N GLY A 63 -5.01 -3.22 -15.86
CA GLY A 63 -4.09 -3.35 -16.99
C GLY A 63 -2.91 -2.39 -16.94
N LEU A 64 -2.50 -1.97 -15.74
CA LEU A 64 -1.42 -1.01 -15.52
C LEU A 64 -0.18 -1.68 -14.96
N ALA A 65 0.96 -0.99 -15.09
CA ALA A 65 2.24 -1.38 -14.51
C ALA A 65 2.64 -0.38 -13.41
N PRO A 66 3.57 -0.74 -12.50
CA PRO A 66 4.08 0.19 -11.49
C PRO A 66 4.67 1.48 -12.09
N GLU A 67 5.23 1.40 -13.27
CA GLU A 67 5.79 2.56 -13.98
C GLU A 67 4.72 3.59 -14.38
N ASP A 68 3.45 3.17 -14.43
CA ASP A 68 2.33 4.06 -14.77
C ASP A 68 1.81 4.84 -13.55
N VAL A 69 2.22 4.47 -12.34
CA VAL A 69 1.78 5.11 -11.11
C VAL A 69 2.41 6.49 -10.99
N THR A 70 1.58 7.52 -10.80
CA THR A 70 2.03 8.90 -10.72
C THR A 70 2.15 9.41 -9.30
N LEU A 71 1.43 8.80 -8.36
CA LEU A 71 1.40 9.23 -6.98
C LEU A 71 1.16 8.04 -6.07
N VAL A 72 1.91 7.98 -4.97
CA VAL A 72 1.71 6.99 -3.90
C VAL A 72 1.43 7.75 -2.61
N PHE A 73 0.37 7.36 -1.92
CA PHE A 73 0.02 7.94 -0.63
C PHE A 73 0.05 6.85 0.44
N SER A 74 0.88 7.04 1.47
CA SER A 74 0.92 6.17 2.65
C SER A 74 0.21 6.87 3.79
N THR A 75 -0.78 6.20 4.40
CA THR A 75 -1.57 6.81 5.47
C THR A 75 -0.77 6.95 6.76
N HIS A 76 0.24 6.09 6.97
CA HIS A 76 1.16 6.21 8.11
C HIS A 76 2.46 5.42 7.81
N ASN A 77 3.43 5.48 8.72
CA ASN A 77 4.78 4.99 8.50
C ASN A 77 5.02 3.51 8.84
N HIS A 78 3.99 2.72 9.06
CA HIS A 78 4.14 1.29 9.31
C HIS A 78 4.57 0.56 8.04
N LEU A 79 5.46 -0.44 8.17
CA LEU A 79 6.07 -1.10 7.02
C LEU A 79 5.06 -1.83 6.12
N ASP A 80 3.97 -2.34 6.67
CA ASP A 80 2.94 -3.02 5.90
C ASP A 80 2.16 -2.07 4.96
N HIS A 81 2.35 -0.74 5.10
CA HIS A 81 1.75 0.27 4.25
C HIS A 81 2.69 0.78 3.15
N HIS A 82 3.95 0.32 3.11
CA HIS A 82 4.91 0.68 2.06
C HIS A 82 6.02 -0.37 1.95
N VAL A 83 5.64 -1.59 1.61
CA VAL A 83 6.55 -2.75 1.65
C VAL A 83 7.72 -2.60 0.68
N ASP A 84 7.47 -2.07 -0.51
CA ASP A 84 8.52 -1.89 -1.51
C ASP A 84 8.37 -0.52 -2.19
N PRO A 85 8.90 0.56 -1.56
CA PRO A 85 8.72 1.91 -2.08
C PRO A 85 9.40 2.15 -3.43
N LEU A 86 10.43 1.38 -3.77
CA LEU A 86 11.17 1.59 -5.01
C LEU A 86 10.51 0.97 -6.23
N CYS A 87 9.39 0.25 -6.07
CA CYS A 87 8.73 -0.38 -7.21
C CYS A 87 7.97 0.62 -8.10
N PHE A 88 7.81 1.89 -7.67
CA PHE A 88 7.09 2.92 -8.42
C PHE A 88 8.07 4.02 -8.87
N PRO A 89 8.84 3.80 -9.94
CA PRO A 89 9.97 4.70 -10.29
C PRO A 89 9.55 6.10 -10.70
N ASN A 90 8.31 6.28 -11.17
CA ASN A 90 7.82 7.57 -11.67
C ASN A 90 6.87 8.27 -10.71
N ALA A 91 6.61 7.69 -9.55
CA ALA A 91 5.62 8.20 -8.61
C ALA A 91 6.22 9.19 -7.63
N ARG A 92 5.41 10.18 -7.24
CA ARG A 92 5.68 11.05 -6.10
C ARG A 92 5.05 10.43 -4.85
N TRP A 93 5.75 10.49 -3.72
CA TRP A 93 5.32 9.89 -2.46
C TRP A 93 4.81 10.95 -1.50
N PHE A 94 3.69 10.65 -0.87
CA PHE A 94 3.08 11.51 0.15
C PHE A 94 2.68 10.70 1.36
N MET A 95 2.80 11.29 2.54
CA MET A 95 2.26 10.74 3.80
C MET A 95 1.99 11.90 4.76
N PRO A 96 1.25 11.69 5.87
CA PRO A 96 1.02 12.76 6.83
C PRO A 96 2.32 13.37 7.36
N GLN A 97 2.31 14.67 7.62
CA GLN A 97 3.51 15.42 8.03
C GLN A 97 4.19 14.81 9.26
N ALA A 98 3.41 14.36 10.23
CA ALA A 98 3.95 13.76 11.45
C ALA A 98 4.77 12.50 11.15
N ASP A 99 4.32 11.69 10.20
CA ASP A 99 5.03 10.47 9.80
C ASP A 99 6.30 10.77 9.02
N LEU A 100 6.30 11.80 8.19
CA LEU A 100 7.51 12.26 7.50
C LEU A 100 8.56 12.73 8.50
N THR A 101 8.15 13.49 9.51
CA THR A 101 9.05 13.95 10.57
C THR A 101 9.66 12.76 11.31
N TYR A 102 8.84 11.79 11.68
CA TYR A 102 9.30 10.57 12.34
C TYR A 102 10.35 9.84 11.51
N LEU A 103 10.10 9.65 10.23
CA LEU A 103 11.04 8.94 9.34
C LEU A 103 12.38 9.68 9.21
N HIS A 104 12.36 11.02 9.19
CA HIS A 104 13.58 11.83 9.10
C HIS A 104 14.41 11.76 10.37
N GLU A 105 13.79 11.57 11.53
CA GLU A 105 14.46 11.51 12.83
C GLU A 105 14.93 10.10 13.20
N HIS A 106 14.39 9.09 12.60
CA HIS A 106 14.65 7.68 12.88
C HIS A 106 15.05 6.92 11.62
#